data_1bd45ec63d6d52f50cda9520b868e8dc
#
_entry.id   1bd45ec63d6d52f50cda9520b868e8dc
#
_cell.length_a   1.000
_cell.length_b   1.000
_cell.length_c   1.000
_cell.angle_alpha   90.00
_cell.angle_beta   90.00
_cell.angle_gamma   90.00
#
_symmetry.space_group_name_H-M   'P 1'
#
loop_
_entity.id
_entity.type
_entity.pdbx_description
1 polymer ?
#
loop_
_entity_poly.entity_id
_entity_poly.type
_entity_poly.pdbx_seq_one_letter_code
_entity_poly.pdbx_strand_id
1 'polypeptide(L)'
;MAGTLTKSRNGGMRTWFAGEPFTSFRKEMDDVLSRFGLEPENWPSIEHVPALDLSETETAVEVKMDVPGLKPEDIEIQVRGNLLTICGKTSEEKEEKGREFHRIERHQGAFSRSVTLPCDVVGAKANAEYKNGVLTLTMPKTEPVHAEKIAVKAVK
;
A
#
# COMPACT_ATOMS: atom_id res chain seq x y z
N MET A 1 2.15 -23.06 65.27
CA MET A 1 2.99 -21.89 65.04
C MET A 1 2.80 -21.43 63.60
N ALA A 2 2.26 -20.29 63.43
CA ALA A 2 1.91 -19.73 62.14
C ALA A 2 3.12 -19.11 61.42
N GLY A 3 3.44 -19.59 60.23
CA GLY A 3 4.44 -19.01 59.36
C GLY A 3 3.76 -18.17 58.29
N THR A 4 3.84 -16.85 58.41
CA THR A 4 3.31 -15.88 57.48
C THR A 4 4.21 -15.81 56.25
N LEU A 5 3.72 -16.23 55.08
CA LEU A 5 4.38 -16.05 53.78
C LEU A 5 4.06 -14.67 53.23
N THR A 6 5.05 -13.80 53.23
CA THR A 6 5.02 -12.48 52.59
C THR A 6 4.96 -12.61 51.08
N LYS A 7 3.87 -12.13 50.48
CA LYS A 7 3.63 -12.05 49.05
C LYS A 7 4.54 -10.98 48.44
N SER A 8 5.53 -11.40 47.67
CA SER A 8 6.39 -10.52 46.87
C SER A 8 5.54 -9.77 45.82
N ARG A 9 5.54 -8.44 45.92
CA ARG A 9 4.94 -7.54 44.91
C ARG A 9 5.88 -7.49 43.70
N ASN A 10 5.52 -8.23 42.67
CA ASN A 10 6.17 -8.12 41.38
C ASN A 10 5.76 -6.80 40.74
N GLY A 11 6.67 -5.83 40.67
CA GLY A 11 6.50 -4.57 40.00
C GLY A 11 6.48 -4.77 38.47
N GLY A 12 5.29 -5.00 37.91
CA GLY A 12 5.11 -5.02 36.47
C GLY A 12 5.42 -3.64 35.89
N MET A 13 6.35 -3.60 34.97
CA MET A 13 6.66 -2.46 34.14
C MET A 13 5.39 -2.07 33.39
N ARG A 14 4.76 -0.97 33.80
CA ARG A 14 3.54 -0.44 33.15
C ARG A 14 3.96 0.06 31.78
N THR A 15 3.54 -0.67 30.75
CA THR A 15 3.69 -0.26 29.37
C THR A 15 2.92 1.04 29.14
N TRP A 16 3.62 2.11 28.83
CA TRP A 16 3.10 3.46 28.60
C TRP A 16 2.16 3.56 27.38
N PHE A 17 2.04 2.50 26.60
CA PHE A 17 1.23 2.43 25.40
C PHE A 17 -0.17 1.80 25.56
N ALA A 18 -0.58 1.45 26.77
CA ALA A 18 -1.93 0.97 27.07
C ALA A 18 -2.82 2.12 27.61
N GLY A 19 -2.69 3.32 27.06
CA GLY A 19 -3.46 4.49 27.48
C GLY A 19 -4.76 4.64 26.69
N GLU A 20 -5.86 4.70 27.38
CA GLU A 20 -7.25 4.88 26.95
C GLU A 20 -7.58 6.03 25.95
N PRO A 21 -6.73 7.05 25.68
CA PRO A 21 -7.08 8.10 24.74
C PRO A 21 -7.24 7.64 23.29
N PHE A 22 -6.57 6.54 22.90
CA PHE A 22 -6.66 6.03 21.53
C PHE A 22 -7.89 5.15 21.29
N THR A 23 -8.43 4.52 22.31
CA THR A 23 -9.67 3.73 22.22
C THR A 23 -10.90 4.60 22.11
N SER A 24 -10.95 5.74 22.81
CA SER A 24 -12.02 6.72 22.67
C SER A 24 -11.98 7.44 21.33
N PHE A 25 -10.80 7.84 20.86
CA PHE A 25 -10.62 8.43 19.53
C PHE A 25 -11.05 7.49 18.40
N ARG A 26 -10.69 6.22 18.52
CA ARG A 26 -11.09 5.19 17.53
C ARG A 26 -12.61 5.04 17.51
N LYS A 27 -13.25 5.01 18.68
CA LYS A 27 -14.70 4.90 18.80
C LYS A 27 -15.45 6.11 18.25
N GLU A 28 -14.94 7.32 18.51
CA GLU A 28 -15.50 8.56 17.95
C GLU A 28 -15.31 8.62 16.42
N MET A 29 -14.18 8.11 15.93
CA MET A 29 -13.93 8.02 14.49
C MET A 29 -14.86 7.00 13.81
N ASP A 30 -15.07 5.83 14.42
CA ASP A 30 -16.02 4.82 13.95
C ASP A 30 -17.46 5.36 13.95
N ASP A 31 -17.86 6.13 14.94
CA ASP A 31 -19.17 6.79 15.01
C ASP A 31 -19.35 7.88 13.93
N VAL A 32 -18.30 8.62 13.62
CA VAL A 32 -18.33 9.62 12.53
C VAL A 32 -18.45 8.93 11.18
N LEU A 33 -17.65 7.88 10.94
CA LEU A 33 -17.64 7.14 9.69
C LEU A 33 -18.98 6.42 9.42
N SER A 34 -19.60 5.86 10.46
CA SER A 34 -20.92 5.22 10.34
C SER A 34 -22.02 6.22 10.00
N ARG A 35 -21.94 7.47 10.47
CA ARG A 35 -22.88 8.55 10.09
C ARG A 35 -22.78 8.95 8.62
N PHE A 36 -21.63 8.72 8.00
CA PHE A 36 -21.42 8.93 6.55
C PHE A 36 -21.74 7.68 5.71
N GLY A 37 -22.30 6.63 6.32
CA GLY A 37 -22.61 5.38 5.62
C GLY A 37 -21.39 4.53 5.27
N LEU A 38 -20.24 4.84 5.89
CA LEU A 38 -19.00 4.11 5.77
C LEU A 38 -18.91 3.13 6.94
N GLU A 39 -19.62 2.00 6.85
CA GLU A 39 -19.53 0.97 7.87
C GLU A 39 -18.13 0.32 7.84
N PRO A 40 -17.51 0.08 9.02
CA PRO A 40 -16.17 -0.53 9.11
C PRO A 40 -16.08 -1.91 8.45
N GLU A 41 -17.22 -2.60 8.32
CA GLU A 41 -17.33 -3.91 7.66
C GLU A 41 -17.23 -3.82 6.13
N ASN A 42 -17.48 -2.65 5.55
CA ASN A 42 -17.36 -2.37 4.12
C ASN A 42 -16.08 -1.61 3.75
N TRP A 43 -15.20 -1.36 4.72
CA TRP A 43 -13.88 -0.87 4.40
C TRP A 43 -13.19 -1.95 3.57
N PRO A 44 -12.78 -1.66 2.32
CA PRO A 44 -11.97 -2.62 1.61
C PRO A 44 -10.78 -2.93 2.52
N SER A 45 -10.73 -4.16 3.00
CA SER A 45 -9.62 -4.62 3.80
C SER A 45 -8.37 -4.21 3.06
N ILE A 46 -7.48 -3.44 3.73
CA ILE A 46 -6.16 -3.05 3.19
C ILE A 46 -5.32 -4.34 3.13
N GLU A 47 -5.93 -5.39 2.64
CA GLU A 47 -5.35 -6.70 2.47
C GLU A 47 -4.52 -6.66 1.21
N HIS A 48 -3.25 -6.43 1.43
CA HIS A 48 -2.22 -6.61 0.42
C HIS A 48 -2.17 -5.54 -0.67
N VAL A 49 -1.79 -4.32 -0.28
CA VAL A 49 -1.32 -3.35 -1.27
C VAL A 49 0.08 -3.77 -1.71
N PRO A 50 0.30 -4.14 -2.97
CA PRO A 50 1.61 -4.54 -3.47
C PRO A 50 2.67 -3.47 -3.24
N ALA A 51 3.89 -3.89 -2.86
CA ALA A 51 5.02 -2.98 -2.71
C ALA A 51 5.35 -2.31 -4.05
N LEU A 52 5.72 -1.03 -4.01
CA LEU A 52 5.99 -0.23 -5.20
C LEU A 52 7.13 0.74 -4.94
N ASP A 53 8.07 0.77 -5.87
CA ASP A 53 9.14 1.75 -5.96
C ASP A 53 8.85 2.72 -7.11
N LEU A 54 9.04 4.01 -6.85
CA LEU A 54 8.91 5.09 -7.82
C LEU A 54 10.24 5.82 -7.94
N SER A 55 10.75 5.90 -9.14
CA SER A 55 11.98 6.63 -9.47
C SER A 55 11.81 7.46 -10.73
N GLU A 56 12.69 8.43 -10.94
CA GLU A 56 12.68 9.24 -12.14
C GLU A 56 14.09 9.52 -12.66
N THR A 57 14.18 9.71 -13.96
CA THR A 57 15.32 10.26 -14.67
C THR A 57 14.97 11.65 -15.21
N GLU A 58 15.86 12.31 -15.94
CA GLU A 58 15.53 13.56 -16.61
C GLU A 58 14.37 13.44 -17.60
N THR A 59 14.22 12.28 -18.25
CA THR A 59 13.29 12.08 -19.37
C THR A 59 12.15 11.11 -19.10
N ALA A 60 12.22 10.32 -18.06
CA ALA A 60 11.24 9.27 -17.78
C ALA A 60 10.98 9.06 -16.28
N VAL A 61 9.80 8.57 -15.97
CA VAL A 61 9.40 8.04 -14.67
C VAL A 61 9.38 6.53 -14.74
N GLU A 62 10.00 5.85 -13.79
CA GLU A 62 10.01 4.40 -13.66
C GLU A 62 9.26 3.96 -12.39
N VAL A 63 8.38 2.98 -12.53
CA VAL A 63 7.66 2.35 -11.43
C VAL A 63 7.95 0.86 -11.46
N LYS A 64 8.35 0.30 -10.31
CA LYS A 64 8.49 -1.14 -10.10
C LYS A 64 7.50 -1.57 -9.04
N MET A 65 6.77 -2.64 -9.29
CA MET A 65 5.78 -3.17 -8.35
C MET A 65 5.86 -4.69 -8.25
N ASP A 66 5.84 -5.19 -7.02
CA ASP A 66 5.84 -6.63 -6.75
C ASP A 66 4.42 -7.18 -6.88
N VAL A 67 4.21 -8.01 -7.90
CA VAL A 67 2.91 -8.63 -8.20
C VAL A 67 3.06 -10.14 -8.45
N PRO A 68 3.61 -10.88 -7.49
CA PRO A 68 3.85 -12.31 -7.67
C PRO A 68 2.54 -13.08 -7.83
N GLY A 69 2.56 -14.09 -8.69
CA GLY A 69 1.42 -14.98 -8.90
C GLY A 69 0.33 -14.44 -9.82
N LEU A 70 0.51 -13.23 -10.39
CA LEU A 70 -0.37 -12.69 -11.43
C LEU A 70 0.13 -13.08 -12.81
N LYS A 71 -0.78 -13.12 -13.77
CA LYS A 71 -0.43 -13.17 -15.18
C LYS A 71 -0.50 -11.76 -15.76
N PRO A 72 0.26 -11.45 -16.84
CA PRO A 72 0.20 -10.15 -17.49
C PRO A 72 -1.22 -9.72 -17.90
N GLU A 73 -2.06 -10.66 -18.31
CA GLU A 73 -3.45 -10.46 -18.70
C GLU A 73 -4.39 -10.07 -17.56
N ASP A 74 -3.98 -10.32 -16.30
CA ASP A 74 -4.75 -10.00 -15.10
C ASP A 74 -4.36 -8.64 -14.50
N ILE A 75 -3.44 -7.90 -15.15
CA ILE A 75 -2.96 -6.60 -14.72
C ILE A 75 -3.51 -5.52 -15.64
N GLU A 76 -4.20 -4.54 -15.08
CA GLU A 76 -4.69 -3.36 -15.77
C GLU A 76 -3.96 -2.11 -15.27
N ILE A 77 -3.49 -1.28 -16.21
CA ILE A 77 -2.72 -0.08 -15.92
C ILE A 77 -3.40 1.10 -16.61
N GLN A 78 -3.67 2.15 -15.85
CA GLN A 78 -4.25 3.40 -16.34
C GLN A 78 -3.43 4.59 -15.87
N VAL A 79 -3.21 5.54 -16.77
CA VAL A 79 -2.55 6.82 -16.46
C VAL A 79 -3.46 7.96 -16.90
N ARG A 80 -3.68 8.93 -15.99
CA ARG A 80 -4.40 10.18 -16.26
C ARG A 80 -3.60 11.36 -15.74
N GLY A 81 -2.97 12.12 -16.64
CA GLY A 81 -2.04 13.17 -16.25
C GLY A 81 -0.87 12.59 -15.45
N ASN A 82 -0.80 12.93 -14.17
CA ASN A 82 0.20 12.41 -13.23
C ASN A 82 -0.35 11.35 -12.25
N LEU A 83 -1.56 10.86 -12.45
CA LEU A 83 -2.14 9.80 -11.63
C LEU A 83 -2.00 8.45 -12.34
N LEU A 84 -1.22 7.55 -11.75
CA LEU A 84 -1.07 6.16 -12.18
C LEU A 84 -1.97 5.28 -11.32
N THR A 85 -2.77 4.43 -11.95
CA THR A 85 -3.59 3.40 -11.27
C THR A 85 -3.23 2.04 -11.85
N ILE A 86 -2.93 1.10 -10.96
CA ILE A 86 -2.61 -0.29 -11.29
C ILE A 86 -3.58 -1.19 -10.54
N CYS A 87 -4.32 -2.00 -11.28
CA CYS A 87 -5.25 -2.98 -10.76
C CYS A 87 -4.80 -4.38 -11.16
N GLY A 88 -5.05 -5.36 -10.30
CA GLY A 88 -4.80 -6.75 -10.60
C GLY A 88 -5.78 -7.65 -9.90
N LYS A 89 -6.05 -8.81 -10.50
CA LYS A 89 -6.91 -9.84 -9.92
C LYS A 89 -6.22 -11.18 -10.04
N THR A 90 -5.99 -11.84 -8.88
CA THR A 90 -5.54 -13.23 -8.88
C THR A 90 -6.72 -14.14 -9.23
N SER A 91 -6.54 -15.03 -10.20
CA SER A 91 -7.53 -16.07 -10.47
C SER A 91 -7.56 -17.06 -9.30
N GLU A 92 -8.75 -17.37 -8.83
CA GLU A 92 -8.95 -18.42 -7.83
C GLU A 92 -8.49 -19.77 -8.41
N GLU A 93 -7.58 -20.43 -7.72
CA GLU A 93 -7.33 -21.85 -7.99
C GLU A 93 -8.62 -22.62 -7.66
N LYS A 94 -9.12 -23.38 -8.62
CA LYS A 94 -10.29 -24.24 -8.41
C LYS A 94 -10.00 -25.15 -7.21
N GLU A 95 -10.98 -25.25 -6.30
CA GLU A 95 -10.94 -26.22 -5.21
C GLU A 95 -10.59 -27.61 -5.77
N GLU A 96 -9.44 -28.12 -5.43
CA GLU A 96 -9.06 -29.49 -5.77
C GLU A 96 -9.84 -30.45 -4.87
N LYS A 97 -10.84 -31.09 -5.43
CA LYS A 97 -11.61 -32.11 -4.74
C LYS A 97 -10.68 -33.23 -4.27
N GLY A 98 -10.68 -33.51 -2.96
CA GLY A 98 -9.91 -34.59 -2.37
C GLY A 98 -8.66 -34.18 -1.61
N ARG A 99 -8.42 -32.87 -1.42
CA ARG A 99 -7.36 -32.37 -0.53
C ARG A 99 -7.97 -31.82 0.76
N GLU A 100 -7.38 -32.19 1.89
CA GLU A 100 -7.67 -31.62 3.19
C GLU A 100 -6.59 -30.56 3.50
N PHE A 101 -7.00 -29.28 3.57
CA PHE A 101 -6.07 -28.19 3.87
C PHE A 101 -5.95 -28.02 5.39
N HIS A 102 -4.75 -28.18 5.92
CA HIS A 102 -4.46 -27.95 7.33
C HIS A 102 -4.19 -26.47 7.65
N ARG A 103 -3.80 -25.67 6.64
CA ARG A 103 -3.51 -24.24 6.78
C ARG A 103 -3.59 -23.55 5.41
N ILE A 104 -4.29 -22.43 5.35
CA ILE A 104 -4.38 -21.57 4.16
C ILE A 104 -3.97 -20.16 4.60
N GLU A 105 -2.82 -19.68 4.10
CA GLU A 105 -2.25 -18.37 4.43
C GLU A 105 -1.91 -17.53 3.19
N ARG A 106 -2.15 -18.07 1.99
CA ARG A 106 -1.94 -17.32 0.74
C ARG A 106 -3.05 -16.30 0.55
N HIS A 107 -2.67 -15.07 0.23
CA HIS A 107 -3.60 -14.02 -0.13
C HIS A 107 -3.97 -14.15 -1.61
N GLN A 108 -5.26 -14.31 -1.87
CA GLN A 108 -5.83 -14.31 -3.21
C GLN A 108 -6.89 -13.19 -3.25
N GLY A 109 -6.98 -12.50 -4.38
CA GLY A 109 -8.00 -11.46 -4.51
C GLY A 109 -7.60 -10.39 -5.52
N ALA A 110 -8.35 -9.29 -5.50
CA ALA A 110 -8.08 -8.13 -6.33
C ALA A 110 -7.38 -7.05 -5.51
N PHE A 111 -6.49 -6.31 -6.14
CA PHE A 111 -5.94 -5.09 -5.59
C PHE A 111 -6.12 -3.93 -6.55
N SER A 112 -6.13 -2.74 -6.01
CA SER A 112 -6.07 -1.49 -6.76
C SER A 112 -5.13 -0.53 -6.05
N ARG A 113 -4.12 -0.04 -6.76
CA ARG A 113 -3.17 0.93 -6.22
C ARG A 113 -3.07 2.14 -7.10
N SER A 114 -3.28 3.32 -6.53
CA SER A 114 -3.07 4.60 -7.19
C SER A 114 -1.87 5.32 -6.61
N VAL A 115 -1.05 5.90 -7.48
CA VAL A 115 0.17 6.64 -7.13
C VAL A 115 0.21 7.92 -7.92
N THR A 116 0.50 9.04 -7.24
CA THR A 116 0.77 10.31 -7.89
C THR A 116 2.22 10.34 -8.36
N LEU A 117 2.41 10.54 -9.65
CA LEU A 117 3.72 10.68 -10.28
C LEU A 117 4.28 12.09 -10.04
N PRO A 118 5.59 12.29 -10.07
CA PRO A 118 6.23 13.60 -9.86
C PRO A 118 5.92 14.62 -10.97
N CYS A 119 5.51 14.14 -12.14
CA CYS A 119 5.17 14.97 -13.30
C CYS A 119 4.17 14.26 -14.21
N ASP A 120 3.64 14.99 -15.19
CA ASP A 120 2.82 14.41 -16.25
C ASP A 120 3.67 13.55 -17.20
N VAL A 121 3.11 12.44 -17.64
CA VAL A 121 3.76 11.47 -18.51
C VAL A 121 2.96 11.20 -19.77
N VAL A 122 3.65 10.74 -20.82
CA VAL A 122 3.02 10.35 -22.09
C VAL A 122 2.59 8.89 -22.01
N GLY A 123 1.39 8.63 -21.50
CA GLY A 123 0.87 7.28 -21.32
C GLY A 123 0.88 6.42 -22.61
N ALA A 124 0.63 7.02 -23.78
CA ALA A 124 0.69 6.31 -25.06
C ALA A 124 2.08 5.78 -25.44
N LYS A 125 3.15 6.30 -24.81
CA LYS A 125 4.55 5.87 -25.01
C LYS A 125 5.08 5.08 -23.82
N ALA A 126 4.22 4.75 -22.86
CA ALA A 126 4.61 3.94 -21.72
C ALA A 126 4.97 2.52 -22.15
N ASN A 127 6.02 1.98 -21.57
CA ASN A 127 6.41 0.58 -21.73
C ASN A 127 6.16 -0.14 -20.41
N ALA A 128 5.51 -1.30 -20.47
CA ALA A 128 5.21 -2.16 -19.33
C ALA A 128 5.84 -3.53 -19.55
N GLU A 129 6.70 -3.95 -18.64
CA GLU A 129 7.36 -5.25 -18.66
C GLU A 129 7.03 -6.02 -17.38
N TYR A 130 6.68 -7.29 -17.52
CA TYR A 130 6.44 -8.19 -16.40
C TYR A 130 7.45 -9.33 -16.43
N LYS A 131 8.24 -9.45 -15.38
CA LYS A 131 9.26 -10.51 -15.27
C LYS A 131 9.44 -10.94 -13.82
N ASN A 132 9.42 -12.24 -13.58
CA ASN A 132 9.70 -12.83 -12.26
C ASN A 132 8.83 -12.28 -11.12
N GLY A 133 7.56 -11.97 -11.39
CA GLY A 133 6.66 -11.40 -10.39
C GLY A 133 6.81 -9.90 -10.15
N VAL A 134 7.64 -9.21 -10.94
CA VAL A 134 7.85 -7.76 -10.88
C VAL A 134 7.31 -7.11 -12.15
N LEU A 135 6.43 -6.15 -11.97
CA LEU A 135 5.96 -5.24 -13.02
C LEU A 135 6.88 -4.01 -13.05
N THR A 136 7.48 -3.73 -14.20
CA THR A 136 8.28 -2.53 -14.45
C THR A 136 7.57 -1.67 -15.47
N LEU A 137 7.27 -0.41 -15.11
CA LEU A 137 6.68 0.59 -16.00
C LEU A 137 7.70 1.69 -16.25
N THR A 138 7.94 2.01 -17.52
CA THR A 138 8.77 3.15 -17.92
C THR A 138 7.89 4.11 -18.72
N MET A 139 7.72 5.31 -18.23
CA MET A 139 6.82 6.33 -18.78
C MET A 139 7.61 7.60 -19.13
N PRO A 140 7.73 7.96 -20.40
CA PRO A 140 8.37 9.22 -20.79
C PRO A 140 7.62 10.41 -20.21
N LYS A 141 8.35 11.40 -19.70
CA LYS A 141 7.81 12.67 -19.23
C LYS A 141 7.28 13.50 -20.41
N THR A 142 6.22 14.28 -20.16
CA THR A 142 5.67 15.20 -21.17
C THR A 142 6.66 16.26 -21.54
N GLU A 143 7.35 16.79 -20.53
CA GLU A 143 8.43 17.76 -20.67
C GLU A 143 9.63 17.34 -19.83
N PRO A 144 10.87 17.49 -20.32
CA PRO A 144 12.06 17.25 -19.50
C PRO A 144 12.10 18.24 -18.34
N VAL A 145 12.26 17.73 -17.12
CA VAL A 145 12.43 18.58 -15.95
C VAL A 145 13.89 19.01 -15.88
N HIS A 146 14.15 20.28 -16.21
CA HIS A 146 15.46 20.88 -16.00
C HIS A 146 15.48 21.60 -14.65
N ALA A 147 16.50 21.30 -13.84
CA ALA A 147 16.73 22.05 -12.61
C ALA A 147 17.24 23.45 -12.94
N GLU A 148 16.46 24.49 -12.62
CA GLU A 148 16.90 25.88 -12.76
C GLU A 148 17.62 26.32 -11.49
N LYS A 149 18.78 26.93 -11.67
CA LYS A 149 19.57 27.50 -10.58
C LYS A 149 19.09 28.92 -10.27
N ILE A 150 18.44 29.08 -9.11
CA ILE A 150 17.97 30.40 -8.67
C ILE A 150 19.10 31.14 -7.97
N ALA A 151 19.42 32.33 -8.45
CA ALA A 151 20.40 33.23 -7.83
C ALA A 151 19.75 34.02 -6.67
N VAL A 152 20.34 33.92 -5.48
CA VAL A 152 19.90 34.69 -4.31
C VAL A 152 20.53 36.06 -4.35
N LYS A 153 19.70 37.12 -4.34
CA LYS A 153 20.15 38.51 -4.21
C LYS A 153 20.15 38.93 -2.74
N ALA A 154 21.28 39.43 -2.26
CA ALA A 154 21.32 40.05 -0.94
C ALA A 154 20.61 41.41 -0.99
N VAL A 155 19.64 41.61 -0.13
CA VAL A 155 19.00 42.91 0.10
C VAL A 155 19.76 43.57 1.25
N LYS A 156 20.29 44.78 1.02
CA LYS A 156 20.96 45.61 2.05
C LYS A 156 19.91 46.34 2.86
#